data_33847b5dd9d6ad02e4fa946a3fd4aeae
#
_entry.id   33847b5dd9d6ad02e4fa946a3fd4aeae
#
_cell.length_a   1.000
_cell.length_b   1.000
_cell.length_c   1.000
_cell.angle_alpha   90.00
_cell.angle_beta   90.00
_cell.angle_gamma   90.00
#
_symmetry.space_group_name_H-M   'P 1'
#
loop_
_entity.id
_entity.type
_entity.pdbx_description
1 polymer ?
#
loop_
_entity_poly.entity_id
_entity_poly.type
_entity_poly.pdbx_seq_one_letter_code
_entity_poly.pdbx_strand_id
1 'polypeptide(L)'
;MKKRIYDEKNGLSYTLHGDYYLPDLELNDEEPVYGKYGIMRKQFLKEHRSARYQYLVLTGKLTEHLNQVDKEAREKVEMLVEQMAERWGVTEELKMQDQMEWVRRLNNIQATAEEIAYKNIIFM
;
A
#
# COMPACT_ATOMS: atom_id res chain seq x y z
N MET A 1 -1.67 22.46 30.88
CA MET A 1 -1.32 21.03 30.68
C MET A 1 -0.08 20.92 29.81
N LYS A 2 0.79 20.00 30.15
CA LYS A 2 1.97 19.75 29.33
C LYS A 2 1.56 19.12 28.02
N LYS A 3 2.20 19.52 26.93
CA LYS A 3 1.88 19.02 25.63
C LYS A 3 2.33 17.57 25.47
N ARG A 4 3.30 17.13 26.23
CA ARG A 4 3.86 15.77 26.18
C ARG A 4 4.25 15.33 27.58
N ILE A 5 3.89 14.10 27.93
CA ILE A 5 4.27 13.51 29.21
C ILE A 5 4.88 12.12 29.00
N TYR A 6 5.69 11.69 29.97
CA TYR A 6 6.31 10.39 29.91
C TYR A 6 5.91 9.60 31.17
N ASP A 7 5.48 8.36 30.98
CA ASP A 7 5.10 7.49 32.08
C ASP A 7 6.20 6.45 32.30
N GLU A 8 6.90 6.54 33.42
CA GLU A 8 7.98 5.64 33.74
C GLU A 8 7.53 4.21 34.02
N LYS A 9 6.27 4.01 34.39
CA LYS A 9 5.74 2.71 34.74
C LYS A 9 5.62 1.79 33.52
N ASN A 10 5.23 2.34 32.38
CA ASN A 10 5.07 1.56 31.16
C ASN A 10 6.07 1.92 30.05
N GLY A 11 6.91 2.92 30.32
CA GLY A 11 7.93 3.35 29.35
C GLY A 11 7.38 4.05 28.12
N LEU A 12 6.13 4.53 28.15
CA LEU A 12 5.51 5.20 27.03
C LEU A 12 5.45 6.71 27.23
N SER A 13 5.62 7.43 26.14
CA SER A 13 5.38 8.85 26.10
C SER A 13 3.97 9.09 25.60
N TYR A 14 3.35 10.17 26.02
CA TYR A 14 2.00 10.55 25.63
C TYR A 14 2.01 11.98 25.10
N THR A 15 1.28 12.21 24.04
CA THR A 15 1.12 13.54 23.46
C THR A 15 -0.33 14.01 23.64
N LEU A 16 -0.50 15.27 23.98
CA LEU A 16 -1.81 15.84 24.17
C LEU A 16 -2.50 16.09 22.84
N HIS A 17 -3.68 15.47 22.68
CA HIS A 17 -4.51 15.62 21.49
C HIS A 17 -5.88 16.12 21.98
N GLY A 18 -6.17 17.39 21.82
CA GLY A 18 -7.36 18.01 22.41
C GLY A 18 -7.29 17.95 23.93
N ASP A 19 -8.24 17.24 24.56
CA ASP A 19 -8.29 17.13 26.02
C ASP A 19 -7.70 15.78 26.50
N TYR A 20 -7.16 14.96 25.60
CA TYR A 20 -6.68 13.64 25.95
C TYR A 20 -5.21 13.42 25.62
N TYR A 21 -4.55 12.68 26.48
CA TYR A 21 -3.20 12.21 26.19
C TYR A 21 -3.30 10.85 25.50
N LEU A 22 -2.73 10.76 24.30
CA LEU A 22 -2.63 9.51 23.56
C LEU A 22 -1.21 9.00 23.59
N PRO A 23 -0.99 7.69 23.75
CA PRO A 23 0.35 7.14 23.79
C PRO A 23 1.06 7.30 22.45
N ASP A 24 2.30 7.71 22.51
CA ASP A 24 3.15 7.80 21.34
C ASP A 24 3.70 6.41 21.09
N LEU A 25 2.84 5.53 20.56
CA LEU A 25 3.24 4.17 20.30
C LEU A 25 4.16 4.04 19.12
N GLU A 26 4.40 5.07 18.42
CA GLU A 26 5.00 5.22 17.29
C GLU A 26 6.33 5.37 17.34
N LEU A 27 6.90 4.38 17.50
CA LEU A 27 8.26 4.26 17.27
C LEU A 27 8.53 4.26 15.78
N ASN A 28 7.48 4.19 15.01
CA ASN A 28 7.63 4.26 13.64
C ASN A 28 7.17 5.55 13.20
N ASP A 29 8.06 6.36 12.89
CA ASP A 29 7.79 7.63 12.32
C ASP A 29 7.70 7.49 10.80
N GLU A 30 7.21 6.35 10.29
CA GLU A 30 7.05 6.18 8.87
C GLU A 30 5.96 7.10 8.35
N GLU A 31 6.31 7.88 7.36
CA GLU A 31 5.37 8.72 6.69
C GLU A 31 4.61 7.88 5.65
N PRO A 32 3.33 8.18 5.40
CA PRO A 32 2.59 7.49 4.38
C PRO A 32 3.15 7.81 3.00
N VAL A 33 3.74 6.82 2.36
CA VAL A 33 4.22 6.92 0.98
C VAL A 33 3.45 5.98 0.05
N TYR A 34 2.44 5.29 0.58
CA TYR A 34 1.62 4.41 -0.21
C TYR A 34 0.69 5.21 -1.14
N GLY A 35 0.52 4.70 -2.34
CA GLY A 35 -0.37 5.29 -3.32
C GLY A 35 -1.65 4.47 -3.49
N LYS A 36 -2.03 4.25 -4.74
CA LYS A 36 -3.24 3.53 -5.13
C LYS A 36 -3.43 2.20 -4.43
N TYR A 37 -2.41 1.35 -4.42
CA TYR A 37 -2.51 0.00 -3.87
C TYR A 37 -2.65 0.00 -2.35
N GLY A 38 -1.95 0.87 -1.67
CA GLY A 38 -2.06 1.03 -0.21
C GLY A 38 -3.44 1.53 0.20
N ILE A 39 -4.00 2.47 -0.56
CA ILE A 39 -5.34 3.00 -0.33
C ILE A 39 -6.39 1.89 -0.50
N MET A 40 -6.26 1.07 -1.53
CA MET A 40 -7.15 -0.07 -1.76
C MET A 40 -7.07 -1.10 -0.64
N ARG A 41 -5.87 -1.39 -0.16
CA ARG A 41 -5.65 -2.30 0.97
C ARG A 41 -6.28 -1.76 2.25
N LYS A 42 -6.12 -0.48 2.51
CA LYS A 42 -6.72 0.19 3.66
C LYS A 42 -8.24 0.04 3.66
N GLN A 43 -8.85 0.30 2.51
CA GLN A 43 -10.29 0.19 2.33
C GLN A 43 -10.77 -1.26 2.54
N PHE A 44 -10.06 -2.21 1.97
CA PHE A 44 -10.35 -3.63 2.13
C PHE A 44 -10.28 -4.07 3.59
N LEU A 45 -9.25 -3.64 4.32
CA LEU A 45 -9.09 -3.95 5.73
C LEU A 45 -10.25 -3.40 6.55
N LYS A 46 -10.67 -2.17 6.27
CA LYS A 46 -11.79 -1.55 6.98
C LYS A 46 -13.09 -2.31 6.76
N GLU A 47 -13.35 -2.73 5.54
CA GLU A 47 -14.61 -3.37 5.16
C GLU A 47 -14.68 -4.86 5.46
N HIS A 48 -13.58 -5.57 5.29
CA HIS A 48 -13.55 -7.03 5.36
C HIS A 48 -12.66 -7.63 6.44
N ARG A 49 -11.82 -6.84 7.04
CA ARG A 49 -10.89 -7.28 8.08
C ARG A 49 -10.81 -6.24 9.21
N SER A 50 -11.95 -5.83 9.71
CA SER A 50 -12.04 -4.72 10.67
C SER A 50 -11.22 -4.94 11.95
N ALA A 51 -11.18 -6.17 12.45
CA ALA A 51 -10.40 -6.49 13.65
C ALA A 51 -8.90 -6.27 13.41
N ARG A 52 -8.40 -6.72 12.26
CA ARG A 52 -7.01 -6.51 11.87
C ARG A 52 -6.70 -5.04 11.64
N TYR A 53 -7.64 -4.32 11.01
CA TYR A 53 -7.52 -2.89 10.79
C TYR A 53 -7.36 -2.15 12.13
N GLN A 54 -8.23 -2.45 13.08
CA GLN A 54 -8.18 -1.84 14.41
C GLN A 54 -6.88 -2.16 15.14
N TYR A 55 -6.41 -3.39 15.05
CA TYR A 55 -5.13 -3.80 15.62
C TYR A 55 -3.97 -2.98 15.05
N LEU A 56 -3.93 -2.81 13.73
CA LEU A 56 -2.89 -2.03 13.06
C LEU A 56 -2.93 -0.56 13.46
N VAL A 57 -4.14 0.01 13.58
CA VAL A 57 -4.32 1.39 14.03
C VAL A 57 -3.86 1.55 15.48
N LEU A 58 -4.30 0.67 16.35
CA LEU A 58 -3.98 0.75 17.78
C LEU A 58 -2.49 0.55 18.08
N THR A 59 -1.82 -0.26 17.29
CA THR A 59 -0.39 -0.52 17.47
C THR A 59 0.50 0.46 16.70
N GLY A 60 -0.10 1.39 15.94
CA GLY A 60 0.64 2.37 15.15
C GLY A 60 1.36 1.79 13.95
N LYS A 61 0.97 0.58 13.51
CA LYS A 61 1.62 -0.14 12.41
C LYS A 61 0.88 -0.06 11.07
N LEU A 62 -0.22 0.68 11.01
CA LEU A 62 -1.02 0.76 9.79
C LEU A 62 -0.25 1.36 8.63
N THR A 63 0.41 2.49 8.83
CA THR A 63 1.18 3.18 7.79
C THR A 63 2.31 2.28 7.26
N GLU A 64 3.04 1.64 8.13
CA GLU A 64 4.11 0.70 7.77
C GLU A 64 3.56 -0.44 6.92
N HIS A 65 2.45 -1.03 7.34
CA HIS A 65 1.78 -2.11 6.62
C HIS A 65 1.35 -1.67 5.22
N LEU A 66 0.70 -0.50 5.12
CA LEU A 66 0.22 0.02 3.83
C LEU A 66 1.37 0.40 2.89
N ASN A 67 2.45 0.97 3.43
CA ASN A 67 3.63 1.27 2.64
C ASN A 67 4.25 0.00 2.08
N GLN A 68 4.33 -1.05 2.89
CA GLN A 68 4.88 -2.34 2.49
C GLN A 68 4.01 -3.02 1.43
N VAL A 69 2.70 -3.03 1.62
CA VAL A 69 1.74 -3.61 0.67
C VAL A 69 1.80 -2.87 -0.66
N ASP A 70 1.81 -1.55 -0.62
CA ASP A 70 1.88 -0.72 -1.83
C ASP A 70 3.16 -1.02 -2.62
N LYS A 71 4.28 -1.12 -1.94
CA LYS A 71 5.56 -1.43 -2.54
C LYS A 71 5.54 -2.82 -3.19
N GLU A 72 5.05 -3.83 -2.47
CA GLU A 72 4.96 -5.20 -2.97
C GLU A 72 4.02 -5.30 -4.18
N ALA A 73 2.88 -4.64 -4.11
CA ALA A 73 1.91 -4.65 -5.21
C ALA A 73 2.48 -3.97 -6.45
N ARG A 74 3.13 -2.82 -6.28
CA ARG A 74 3.74 -2.08 -7.38
C ARG A 74 4.85 -2.88 -8.05
N GLU A 75 5.72 -3.48 -7.27
CA GLU A 75 6.81 -4.33 -7.78
C GLU A 75 6.26 -5.55 -8.51
N LYS A 76 5.19 -6.16 -7.96
CA LYS A 76 4.53 -7.31 -8.59
C LYS A 76 3.92 -6.94 -9.94
N VAL A 77 3.23 -5.81 -10.01
CA VAL A 77 2.62 -5.32 -11.25
C VAL A 77 3.70 -5.03 -12.30
N GLU A 78 4.77 -4.33 -11.91
CA GLU A 78 5.87 -4.02 -12.82
C GLU A 78 6.51 -5.29 -13.38
N MET A 79 6.76 -6.28 -12.53
CA MET A 79 7.33 -7.56 -12.94
C MET A 79 6.40 -8.29 -13.91
N LEU A 80 5.09 -8.35 -13.59
CA LEU A 80 4.12 -9.03 -14.44
C LEU A 80 3.95 -8.33 -15.79
N VAL A 81 3.91 -7.00 -15.79
CA VAL A 81 3.82 -6.22 -17.04
C VAL A 81 5.03 -6.51 -17.93
N GLU A 82 6.21 -6.51 -17.36
CA GLU A 82 7.45 -6.79 -18.10
C GLU A 82 7.43 -8.21 -18.69
N GLN A 83 7.08 -9.20 -17.89
CA GLN A 83 7.01 -10.60 -18.32
C GLN A 83 5.96 -10.82 -19.41
N MET A 84 4.78 -10.25 -19.24
CA MET A 84 3.68 -10.39 -20.21
C MET A 84 3.98 -9.65 -21.49
N ALA A 85 4.60 -8.47 -21.41
CA ALA A 85 4.99 -7.70 -22.58
C ALA A 85 5.98 -8.48 -23.44
N GLU A 86 6.96 -9.14 -22.81
CA GLU A 86 7.92 -9.97 -23.50
C GLU A 86 7.22 -11.17 -24.15
N ARG A 87 6.35 -11.85 -23.40
CA ARG A 87 5.64 -13.06 -23.87
C ARG A 87 4.66 -12.76 -25.02
N TRP A 88 3.98 -11.62 -24.97
CA TRP A 88 2.96 -11.27 -25.94
C TRP A 88 3.45 -10.37 -27.07
N GLY A 89 4.75 -10.19 -27.16
CA GLY A 89 5.38 -9.44 -28.25
C GLY A 89 5.10 -7.94 -28.26
N VAL A 90 4.87 -7.35 -27.08
CA VAL A 90 4.67 -5.91 -26.96
C VAL A 90 6.02 -5.25 -26.85
N THR A 91 6.59 -4.90 -28.00
CA THR A 91 7.96 -4.39 -28.10
C THR A 91 7.98 -2.99 -28.69
N GLU A 92 9.17 -2.37 -28.66
CA GLU A 92 9.37 -1.06 -29.29
C GLU A 92 9.14 -1.13 -30.81
N GLU A 93 9.41 -2.28 -31.44
CA GLU A 93 9.13 -2.48 -32.85
C GLU A 93 7.64 -2.40 -33.13
N LEU A 94 6.81 -3.04 -32.30
CA LEU A 94 5.36 -2.96 -32.43
C LEU A 94 4.88 -1.51 -32.26
N LYS A 95 5.46 -0.78 -31.31
CA LYS A 95 5.12 0.62 -31.08
C LYS A 95 5.40 1.47 -32.33
N MET A 96 6.49 1.20 -33.02
CA MET A 96 6.84 1.90 -34.24
C MET A 96 5.97 1.51 -35.44
N GLN A 97 5.56 0.26 -35.53
CA GLN A 97 4.76 -0.26 -36.63
C GLN A 97 3.28 0.07 -36.48
N ASP A 98 2.73 -0.11 -35.27
CA ASP A 98 1.33 0.13 -34.99
C ASP A 98 1.18 0.59 -33.55
N GLN A 99 1.21 1.88 -33.34
CA GLN A 99 1.14 2.50 -32.03
C GLN A 99 -0.18 2.23 -31.31
N MET A 100 -1.29 2.19 -32.03
CA MET A 100 -2.61 1.94 -31.43
C MET A 100 -2.71 0.52 -30.91
N GLU A 101 -2.19 -0.45 -31.65
CA GLU A 101 -2.16 -1.85 -31.22
C GLU A 101 -1.24 -2.03 -30.01
N TRP A 102 -0.10 -1.33 -30.00
CA TRP A 102 0.84 -1.34 -28.89
C TRP A 102 0.16 -0.83 -27.61
N VAL A 103 -0.53 0.31 -27.70
CA VAL A 103 -1.25 0.89 -26.57
C VAL A 103 -2.35 -0.06 -26.07
N ARG A 104 -3.12 -0.63 -26.97
CA ARG A 104 -4.20 -1.55 -26.62
C ARG A 104 -3.67 -2.77 -25.88
N ARG A 105 -2.63 -3.39 -26.38
CA ARG A 105 -2.02 -4.57 -25.76
C ARG A 105 -1.40 -4.23 -24.41
N LEU A 106 -0.72 -3.09 -24.31
CA LEU A 106 -0.12 -2.67 -23.06
C LEU A 106 -1.19 -2.41 -21.99
N ASN A 107 -2.30 -1.77 -22.36
CA ASN A 107 -3.41 -1.53 -21.44
C ASN A 107 -4.03 -2.84 -20.94
N ASN A 108 -4.18 -3.84 -21.81
CA ASN A 108 -4.68 -5.15 -21.42
C ASN A 108 -3.73 -5.87 -20.46
N ILE A 109 -2.43 -5.78 -20.71
CA ILE A 109 -1.39 -6.33 -19.84
C ILE A 109 -1.44 -5.66 -18.48
N GLN A 110 -1.52 -4.33 -18.45
CA GLN A 110 -1.57 -3.55 -17.22
C GLN A 110 -2.79 -3.95 -16.38
N ALA A 111 -3.96 -4.05 -17.00
CA ALA A 111 -5.19 -4.45 -16.33
C ALA A 111 -5.09 -5.87 -15.75
N THR A 112 -4.54 -6.80 -16.51
CA THR A 112 -4.37 -8.19 -16.08
C THR A 112 -3.39 -8.28 -14.91
N ALA A 113 -2.26 -7.58 -15.00
CA ALA A 113 -1.25 -7.57 -13.95
C ALA A 113 -1.81 -6.97 -12.65
N GLU A 114 -2.56 -5.89 -12.74
CA GLU A 114 -3.21 -5.26 -11.59
C GLU A 114 -4.23 -6.20 -10.95
N GLU A 115 -5.02 -6.90 -11.75
CA GLU A 115 -6.01 -7.85 -11.25
C GLU A 115 -5.34 -8.98 -10.45
N ILE A 116 -4.23 -9.50 -10.93
CA ILE A 116 -3.46 -10.53 -10.24
C ILE A 116 -2.93 -9.99 -8.91
N ALA A 117 -2.38 -8.78 -8.91
CA ALA A 117 -1.86 -8.15 -7.70
C ALA A 117 -2.98 -7.91 -6.67
N TYR A 118 -4.16 -7.49 -7.12
CA TYR A 118 -5.31 -7.27 -6.24
C TYR A 118 -5.68 -8.56 -5.51
N LYS A 119 -5.77 -9.66 -6.23
CA LYS A 119 -6.14 -10.95 -5.63
C LYS A 119 -5.08 -11.50 -4.69
N ASN A 120 -3.82 -11.34 -5.04
CA ASN A 120 -2.72 -11.98 -4.31
C ASN A 120 -2.16 -11.15 -3.16
N ILE A 121 -2.31 -9.85 -3.20
CA ILE A 121 -1.70 -8.94 -2.22
C ILE A 121 -2.72 -8.03 -1.53
N ILE A 122 -3.58 -7.39 -2.31
CA ILE A 122 -4.48 -6.35 -1.80
C ILE A 122 -5.68 -6.95 -1.06
N PHE A 123 -6.31 -7.96 -1.63
CA PHE A 123 -7.53 -8.55 -1.10
C PHE A 123 -7.31 -9.91 -0.42
N MET A 124 -6.25 -10.01 0.29
CA MET A 124 -5.94 -11.22 1.06
C MET A 124 -6.61 -11.20 2.42
#